data_2fa7b48b2b19f3a74260fe6fb9012e72
#
_entry.id   2fa7b48b2b19f3a74260fe6fb9012e72
#
_cell.length_a   1.000
_cell.length_b   1.000
_cell.length_c   1.000
_cell.angle_alpha   90.00
_cell.angle_beta   90.00
_cell.angle_gamma   90.00
#
_symmetry.space_group_name_H-M   'P 1'
#
loop_
_entity.id
_entity.type
_entity.pdbx_description
1 polymer ?
#
loop_
_entity_poly.entity_id
_entity_poly.type
_entity_poly.pdbx_seq_one_letter_code
_entity_poly.pdbx_strand_id
1 'polypeptide(L)'
;MNRLYSESARGAQPAWVASYLDQGKPEGLITYSRMKRFRDHLPAVIRPDIIPTSDGMVITELDSVPGGIGLTAAMSRAYADLSSHPSALAPHRLEIIGGRDGMIKGFAAMLREQRGQREGVIAIVISEEAKDYRPEMTWMAAALSAEGLATYCIEPREIRFTEEGLLLATESGNLPIGLVYRFYELFDLPNIPKGDLLQYAIKKDWVSVTPP
;
A
#
# COMPACT_ATOMS: atom_id res chain seq x y z
N MET A 1 -7.43 17.40 1.86
CA MET A 1 -8.11 16.95 0.64
C MET A 1 -9.27 16.03 0.95
N ASN A 2 -9.06 14.86 1.61
CA ASN A 2 -10.11 13.86 1.88
C ASN A 2 -11.33 14.41 2.64
N ARG A 3 -11.12 15.18 3.72
CA ARG A 3 -12.20 15.80 4.46
C ARG A 3 -13.01 16.77 3.59
N LEU A 4 -12.34 17.64 2.81
CA LEU A 4 -13.00 18.60 1.93
C LEU A 4 -13.85 17.88 0.87
N TYR A 5 -13.33 16.81 0.26
CA TYR A 5 -14.08 15.96 -0.68
C TYR A 5 -15.32 15.36 -0.01
N SER A 6 -15.15 14.72 1.15
CA SER A 6 -16.24 14.07 1.87
C SER A 6 -17.34 15.06 2.32
N GLU A 7 -16.96 16.26 2.73
CA GLU A 7 -17.89 17.33 3.11
C GLU A 7 -18.63 17.88 1.88
N SER A 8 -17.93 18.06 0.74
CA SER A 8 -18.52 18.50 -0.52
C SER A 8 -19.53 17.47 -1.06
N ALA A 9 -19.18 16.18 -1.04
CA ALA A 9 -20.06 15.10 -1.49
C ALA A 9 -21.36 14.99 -0.68
N ARG A 10 -21.40 15.56 0.54
CA ARG A 10 -22.58 15.55 1.43
C ARG A 10 -23.27 16.92 1.51
N GLY A 11 -22.83 17.90 0.74
CA GLY A 11 -23.44 19.23 0.71
C GLY A 11 -23.01 20.15 1.85
N ALA A 12 -22.01 19.79 2.67
CA ALA A 12 -21.45 20.64 3.71
C ALA A 12 -20.36 21.60 3.21
N GLN A 13 -19.91 21.41 1.98
CA GLN A 13 -18.98 22.26 1.24
C GLN A 13 -19.46 22.42 -0.20
N PRO A 14 -18.93 23.39 -0.97
CA PRO A 14 -19.37 23.61 -2.35
C PRO A 14 -19.31 22.32 -3.20
N ALA A 15 -20.40 22.02 -3.89
CA ALA A 15 -20.57 20.76 -4.65
C ALA A 15 -19.54 20.57 -5.76
N TRP A 16 -18.99 21.66 -6.30
CA TRP A 16 -18.02 21.60 -7.39
C TRP A 16 -16.74 20.82 -7.03
N VAL A 17 -16.34 20.79 -5.74
CA VAL A 17 -15.14 20.09 -5.28
C VAL A 17 -15.30 18.58 -5.55
N ALA A 18 -16.40 17.99 -5.09
CA ALA A 18 -16.67 16.58 -5.32
C ALA A 18 -16.89 16.30 -6.82
N SER A 19 -17.67 17.14 -7.50
CA SER A 19 -17.91 16.98 -8.95
C SER A 19 -16.63 17.03 -9.78
N TYR A 20 -15.70 17.90 -9.44
CA TYR A 20 -14.41 18.01 -10.11
C TYR A 20 -13.53 16.77 -9.85
N LEU A 21 -13.45 16.33 -8.61
CA LEU A 21 -12.63 15.17 -8.22
C LEU A 21 -13.21 13.84 -8.71
N ASP A 22 -14.50 13.77 -8.98
CA ASP A 22 -15.18 12.58 -9.52
C ASP A 22 -15.23 12.54 -11.04
N GLN A 23 -14.84 13.62 -11.68
CA GLN A 23 -14.91 13.72 -13.14
C GLN A 23 -14.12 12.60 -13.82
N GLY A 24 -14.77 11.88 -14.72
CA GLY A 24 -14.18 10.78 -15.47
C GLY A 24 -14.06 9.46 -14.71
N LYS A 25 -14.47 9.39 -13.43
CA LYS A 25 -14.45 8.15 -12.67
C LYS A 25 -15.71 7.33 -12.89
N PRO A 26 -15.60 5.98 -12.94
CA PRO A 26 -16.75 5.10 -12.95
C PRO A 26 -17.63 5.29 -11.69
N GLU A 27 -18.96 5.19 -11.85
CA GLU A 27 -19.90 5.37 -10.74
C GLU A 27 -19.66 4.40 -9.58
N GLY A 28 -19.27 3.15 -9.88
CA GLY A 28 -18.91 2.16 -8.86
C GLY A 28 -17.74 2.61 -7.99
N LEU A 29 -16.72 3.25 -8.59
CA LEU A 29 -15.57 3.77 -7.86
C LEU A 29 -15.95 5.00 -7.01
N ILE A 30 -16.80 5.89 -7.54
CA ILE A 30 -17.34 7.03 -6.78
C ILE A 30 -18.11 6.54 -5.56
N THR A 31 -18.99 5.56 -5.75
CA THR A 31 -19.76 4.94 -4.67
C THR A 31 -18.86 4.29 -3.62
N TYR A 32 -17.83 3.58 -4.05
CA TYR A 32 -16.84 2.96 -3.17
C TYR A 32 -16.10 4.00 -2.34
N SER A 33 -15.53 5.03 -2.97
CA SER A 33 -14.76 6.09 -2.30
C SER A 33 -15.60 6.92 -1.30
N ARG A 34 -16.91 6.99 -1.51
CA ARG A 34 -17.85 7.71 -0.62
C ARG A 34 -18.38 6.88 0.55
N MET A 35 -17.95 5.62 0.69
CA MET A 35 -18.38 4.80 1.84
C MET A 35 -18.00 5.46 3.16
N LYS A 36 -18.91 5.38 4.15
CA LYS A 36 -18.71 5.96 5.48
C LYS A 36 -17.39 5.50 6.13
N ARG A 37 -16.98 4.26 5.90
CA ARG A 37 -15.73 3.71 6.48
C ARG A 37 -14.46 4.38 5.98
N PHE A 38 -14.47 4.96 4.76
CA PHE A 38 -13.31 5.63 4.19
C PHE A 38 -13.26 7.13 4.45
N ARG A 39 -14.29 7.67 5.05
CA ARG A 39 -14.44 9.12 5.27
C ARG A 39 -13.24 9.76 5.95
N ASP A 40 -12.72 9.10 6.98
CA ASP A 40 -11.62 9.58 7.80
C ASP A 40 -10.38 8.69 7.64
N HIS A 41 -10.42 7.75 6.67
CA HIS A 41 -9.32 6.85 6.39
C HIS A 41 -8.36 7.49 5.37
N LEU A 42 -7.10 7.60 5.75
CA LEU A 42 -6.03 8.09 4.90
C LEU A 42 -5.11 6.94 4.51
N PRO A 43 -4.42 7.04 3.37
CA PRO A 43 -3.31 6.13 3.06
C PRO A 43 -2.29 6.17 4.20
N ALA A 44 -1.90 4.99 4.67
CA ALA A 44 -0.93 4.86 5.75
C ALA A 44 0.51 5.12 5.29
N VAL A 45 0.74 5.07 3.97
CA VAL A 45 1.99 5.44 3.30
C VAL A 45 1.67 6.44 2.21
N ILE A 46 2.44 7.52 2.17
CA ILE A 46 2.39 8.53 1.10
C ILE A 46 3.83 8.86 0.73
N ARG A 47 4.16 8.74 -0.56
CA ARG A 47 5.45 9.18 -1.11
C ARG A 47 5.25 10.53 -1.78
N PRO A 48 5.86 11.62 -1.26
CA PRO A 48 5.92 12.87 -1.99
C PRO A 48 7.04 12.81 -3.03
N ASP A 49 6.76 13.21 -4.25
CA ASP A 49 7.79 13.52 -5.25
C ASP A 49 8.18 14.97 -5.11
N ILE A 50 9.49 15.21 -4.92
CA ILE A 50 10.01 16.54 -4.55
C ILE A 50 11.03 17.00 -5.57
N ILE A 51 10.85 18.21 -6.08
CA ILE A 51 11.81 18.88 -6.96
C ILE A 51 12.56 19.96 -6.18
N PRO A 52 13.89 19.89 -6.06
CA PRO A 52 14.69 20.99 -5.55
C PRO A 52 14.66 22.18 -6.51
N THR A 53 14.43 23.39 -5.98
CA THR A 53 14.45 24.64 -6.73
C THR A 53 15.38 25.65 -6.06
N SER A 54 15.62 26.80 -6.69
CA SER A 54 16.40 27.91 -6.08
C SER A 54 15.74 28.43 -4.81
N ASP A 55 14.41 28.33 -4.69
CA ASP A 55 13.63 28.90 -3.58
C ASP A 55 13.23 27.85 -2.53
N GLY A 56 13.74 26.61 -2.66
CA GLY A 56 13.44 25.50 -1.75
C GLY A 56 12.95 24.26 -2.46
N MET A 57 12.22 23.42 -1.74
CA MET A 57 11.67 22.15 -2.27
C MET A 57 10.21 22.29 -2.60
N VAL A 58 9.80 21.83 -3.76
CA VAL A 58 8.41 21.84 -4.25
C VAL A 58 7.91 20.40 -4.36
N ILE A 59 6.78 20.10 -3.74
CA ILE A 59 6.09 18.82 -3.90
C ILE A 59 5.31 18.87 -5.22
N THR A 60 5.56 17.90 -6.08
CA THR A 60 4.91 17.79 -7.40
C THR A 60 3.85 16.70 -7.43
N GLU A 61 4.01 15.66 -6.63
CA GLU A 61 3.09 14.53 -6.57
C GLU A 61 3.00 13.95 -5.16
N LEU A 62 1.86 13.36 -4.84
CA LEU A 62 1.63 12.55 -3.65
C LEU A 62 1.10 11.19 -4.08
N ASP A 63 1.97 10.18 -4.06
CA ASP A 63 1.61 8.81 -4.39
C ASP A 63 1.17 8.04 -3.14
N SER A 64 0.00 7.43 -3.19
CA SER A 64 -0.59 6.63 -2.10
C SER A 64 -0.42 5.11 -2.28
N VAL A 65 0.13 4.70 -3.43
CA VAL A 65 0.48 3.30 -3.74
C VAL A 65 1.95 3.24 -4.19
N PRO A 66 2.90 3.78 -3.41
CA PRO A 66 4.25 4.01 -3.90
C PRO A 66 4.99 2.70 -4.17
N GLY A 67 5.55 2.58 -5.37
CA GLY A 67 6.64 1.67 -5.67
C GLY A 67 7.96 2.16 -5.05
N GLY A 68 9.01 1.33 -5.11
CA GLY A 68 10.33 1.71 -4.66
C GLY A 68 10.60 1.52 -3.16
N ILE A 69 9.61 1.09 -2.35
CA ILE A 69 9.80 0.83 -0.91
C ILE A 69 10.78 -0.34 -0.72
N GLY A 70 10.58 -1.43 -1.45
CA GLY A 70 11.45 -2.61 -1.41
C GLY A 70 12.83 -2.32 -1.95
N LEU A 71 12.91 -1.60 -3.07
CA LEU A 71 14.19 -1.17 -3.65
C LEU A 71 14.98 -0.29 -2.66
N THR A 72 14.33 0.71 -2.07
CA THR A 72 14.97 1.58 -1.06
C THR A 72 15.46 0.79 0.15
N ALA A 73 14.67 -0.19 0.61
CA ALA A 73 15.07 -1.07 1.71
C ALA A 73 16.28 -1.94 1.35
N ALA A 74 16.31 -2.51 0.14
CA ALA A 74 17.44 -3.30 -0.36
C ALA A 74 18.71 -2.45 -0.49
N MET A 75 18.58 -1.24 -1.03
CA MET A 75 19.69 -0.27 -1.13
C MET A 75 20.19 0.13 0.25
N SER A 76 19.33 0.39 1.23
CA SER A 76 19.73 0.71 2.60
C SER A 76 20.58 -0.39 3.22
N ARG A 77 20.21 -1.66 2.99
CA ARG A 77 21.02 -2.81 3.42
C ARG A 77 22.38 -2.85 2.72
N ALA A 78 22.39 -2.69 1.39
CA ALA A 78 23.63 -2.71 0.62
C ALA A 78 24.58 -1.60 1.04
N TYR A 79 24.10 -0.37 1.23
CA TYR A 79 24.93 0.74 1.70
C TYR A 79 25.39 0.57 3.15
N ALA A 80 24.58 -0.01 4.02
CA ALA A 80 25.00 -0.32 5.38
C ALA A 80 26.12 -1.37 5.40
N ASP A 81 26.03 -2.38 4.56
CA ASP A 81 27.06 -3.41 4.44
C ASP A 81 28.35 -2.85 3.84
N LEU A 82 28.29 -1.94 2.86
CA LEU A 82 29.44 -1.22 2.31
C LEU A 82 30.11 -0.31 3.35
N SER A 83 29.36 0.41 4.16
CA SER A 83 29.92 1.31 5.18
C SER A 83 30.62 0.56 6.33
N SER A 84 30.40 -0.75 6.45
CA SER A 84 31.13 -1.61 7.39
C SER A 84 32.51 -2.03 6.88
N HIS A 85 32.84 -1.82 5.59
CA HIS A 85 34.17 -2.12 5.01
C HIS A 85 35.15 -0.94 5.14
N PRO A 86 36.27 -1.13 5.80
CA PRO A 86 37.23 -0.04 6.13
C PRO A 86 37.84 0.70 4.92
N SER A 87 37.78 0.11 3.72
CA SER A 87 38.49 0.62 2.53
C SER A 87 37.59 1.35 1.53
N ALA A 88 36.26 1.34 1.67
CA ALA A 88 35.40 1.75 0.56
C ALA A 88 35.01 3.23 0.58
N LEU A 89 34.98 3.91 1.73
CA LEU A 89 34.36 5.25 1.82
C LEU A 89 35.01 6.20 2.86
N ALA A 90 36.28 5.98 3.26
CA ALA A 90 36.97 7.00 4.01
C ALA A 90 37.25 8.22 3.08
N PRO A 91 36.91 9.46 3.44
CA PRO A 91 36.76 10.00 4.80
C PRO A 91 35.30 10.30 5.23
N HIS A 92 34.28 9.93 4.46
CA HIS A 92 32.90 10.30 4.76
C HIS A 92 32.14 9.08 5.31
N ARG A 93 31.79 9.11 6.60
CA ARG A 93 30.88 8.16 7.21
C ARG A 93 29.48 8.46 6.70
N LEU A 94 28.96 7.62 5.81
CA LEU A 94 27.58 7.71 5.36
C LEU A 94 26.67 7.17 6.46
N GLU A 95 25.72 7.98 6.88
CA GLU A 95 24.66 7.56 7.79
C GLU A 95 23.37 7.31 6.98
N ILE A 96 22.79 6.14 7.15
CA ILE A 96 21.55 5.77 6.49
C ILE A 96 20.40 6.21 7.38
N ILE A 97 19.53 7.07 6.87
CA ILE A 97 18.34 7.53 7.59
C ILE A 97 17.46 6.31 7.91
N GLY A 98 17.16 6.13 9.22
CA GLY A 98 16.45 4.96 9.73
C GLY A 98 17.31 3.70 9.91
N GLY A 99 18.59 3.73 9.52
CA GLY A 99 19.50 2.60 9.61
C GLY A 99 19.26 1.51 8.57
N ARG A 100 19.99 0.42 8.68
CA ARG A 100 20.01 -0.71 7.73
C ARG A 100 18.62 -1.27 7.39
N ASP A 101 17.76 -1.44 8.38
CA ASP A 101 16.47 -2.10 8.25
C ASP A 101 15.27 -1.18 8.57
N GLY A 102 15.51 0.13 8.68
CA GLY A 102 14.50 1.09 9.11
C GLY A 102 13.27 1.12 8.20
N MET A 103 13.46 1.04 6.88
CA MET A 103 12.36 0.99 5.92
C MET A 103 11.48 -0.25 6.13
N ILE A 104 12.08 -1.44 6.28
CA ILE A 104 11.33 -2.68 6.48
C ILE A 104 10.59 -2.66 7.82
N LYS A 105 11.27 -2.25 8.89
CA LYS A 105 10.68 -2.18 10.23
C LYS A 105 9.54 -1.16 10.30
N GLY A 106 9.72 0.01 9.69
CA GLY A 106 8.68 1.02 9.60
C GLY A 106 7.47 0.53 8.82
N PHE A 107 7.70 -0.11 7.68
CA PHE A 107 6.62 -0.67 6.86
C PHE A 107 5.91 -1.83 7.59
N ALA A 108 6.65 -2.70 8.26
CA ALA A 108 6.07 -3.78 9.09
C ALA A 108 5.23 -3.23 10.24
N ALA A 109 5.68 -2.17 10.92
CA ALA A 109 4.93 -1.51 11.98
C ALA A 109 3.62 -0.93 11.46
N MET A 110 3.66 -0.22 10.35
CA MET A 110 2.49 0.32 9.66
C MET A 110 1.48 -0.79 9.30
N LEU A 111 1.94 -1.89 8.69
CA LEU A 111 1.06 -3.00 8.31
C LEU A 111 0.44 -3.68 9.53
N ARG A 112 1.17 -3.82 10.65
CA ARG A 112 0.61 -4.34 11.91
C ARG A 112 -0.49 -3.42 12.44
N GLU A 113 -0.27 -2.12 12.42
CA GLU A 113 -1.27 -1.13 12.84
C GLU A 113 -2.52 -1.20 11.97
N GLN A 114 -2.36 -1.24 10.63
CA GLN A 114 -3.48 -1.32 9.68
C GLN A 114 -4.25 -2.64 9.77
N ARG A 115 -3.57 -3.75 10.07
CA ARG A 115 -4.24 -5.02 10.33
C ARG A 115 -5.04 -4.99 11.65
N GLY A 116 -4.56 -4.28 12.64
CA GLY A 116 -5.17 -4.23 13.97
C GLY A 116 -5.17 -5.61 14.64
N GLN A 117 -6.30 -5.98 15.23
CA GLN A 117 -6.49 -7.27 15.93
C GLN A 117 -6.90 -8.42 15.00
N ARG A 118 -6.97 -8.18 13.68
CA ARG A 118 -7.35 -9.24 12.74
C ARG A 118 -6.26 -10.30 12.65
N GLU A 119 -6.69 -11.54 12.74
CA GLU A 119 -5.82 -12.69 12.50
C GLU A 119 -5.57 -12.89 11.01
N GLY A 120 -4.54 -13.67 10.68
CA GLY A 120 -4.22 -14.03 9.32
C GLY A 120 -3.00 -13.30 8.74
N VAL A 121 -2.70 -13.66 7.49
CA VAL A 121 -1.54 -13.14 6.78
C VAL A 121 -1.82 -11.77 6.16
N ILE A 122 -0.76 -11.09 5.75
CA ILE A 122 -0.84 -9.91 4.91
C ILE A 122 -0.68 -10.33 3.47
N ALA A 123 -1.60 -9.91 2.62
CA ALA A 123 -1.53 -10.09 1.19
C ALA A 123 -1.16 -8.77 0.51
N ILE A 124 0.04 -8.69 -0.07
CA ILE A 124 0.38 -7.64 -1.03
C ILE A 124 -0.24 -8.07 -2.35
N VAL A 125 -1.36 -7.43 -2.70
CA VAL A 125 -2.14 -7.79 -3.89
C VAL A 125 -1.70 -6.91 -5.05
N ILE A 126 -1.07 -7.52 -6.04
CA ILE A 126 -0.52 -6.84 -7.22
C ILE A 126 -1.30 -7.22 -8.47
N SER A 127 -1.72 -6.22 -9.26
CA SER A 127 -2.41 -6.45 -10.53
C SER A 127 -1.46 -6.78 -11.68
N GLU A 128 -2.01 -7.18 -12.82
CA GLU A 128 -1.24 -7.40 -14.04
C GLU A 128 -0.64 -6.08 -14.57
N GLU A 129 -1.36 -4.96 -14.41
CA GLU A 129 -0.90 -3.63 -14.81
C GLU A 129 0.34 -3.20 -13.99
N ALA A 130 0.44 -3.65 -12.73
CA ALA A 130 1.56 -3.34 -11.84
C ALA A 130 2.63 -4.46 -11.79
N LYS A 131 2.60 -5.43 -12.70
CA LYS A 131 3.45 -6.64 -12.67
C LYS A 131 4.96 -6.37 -12.64
N ASP A 132 5.40 -5.25 -13.18
CA ASP A 132 6.82 -4.87 -13.19
C ASP A 132 7.37 -4.64 -11.77
N TYR A 133 6.50 -4.34 -10.80
CA TYR A 133 6.84 -4.25 -9.39
C TYR A 133 6.81 -5.59 -8.65
N ARG A 134 6.40 -6.68 -9.30
CA ARG A 134 6.29 -7.99 -8.64
C ARG A 134 7.59 -8.47 -8.00
N PRO A 135 8.77 -8.37 -8.65
CA PRO A 135 10.02 -8.77 -8.02
C PRO A 135 10.30 -8.00 -6.72
N GLU A 136 10.06 -6.69 -6.73
CA GLU A 136 10.21 -5.83 -5.55
C GLU A 136 9.24 -6.23 -4.43
N MET A 137 7.96 -6.40 -4.74
CA MET A 137 6.94 -6.74 -3.75
C MET A 137 7.10 -8.16 -3.20
N THR A 138 7.61 -9.09 -4.01
CA THR A 138 7.97 -10.44 -3.55
C THR A 138 9.14 -10.40 -2.58
N TRP A 139 10.18 -9.63 -2.89
CA TRP A 139 11.29 -9.41 -1.99
C TRP A 139 10.84 -8.76 -0.68
N MET A 140 9.98 -7.75 -0.76
CA MET A 140 9.41 -7.08 0.42
C MET A 140 8.60 -8.05 1.27
N ALA A 141 7.76 -8.91 0.67
CA ALA A 141 6.98 -9.92 1.38
C ALA A 141 7.89 -10.89 2.15
N ALA A 142 8.99 -11.33 1.53
CA ALA A 142 9.98 -12.18 2.20
C ALA A 142 10.67 -11.44 3.36
N ALA A 143 11.06 -10.17 3.16
CA ALA A 143 11.70 -9.37 4.20
C ALA A 143 10.75 -9.12 5.41
N LEU A 144 9.47 -8.85 5.15
CA LEU A 144 8.44 -8.69 6.19
C LEU A 144 8.20 -9.99 6.95
N SER A 145 8.18 -11.13 6.25
CA SER A 145 8.05 -12.45 6.86
C SER A 145 9.22 -12.77 7.77
N ALA A 146 10.44 -12.36 7.39
CA ALA A 146 11.63 -12.48 8.25
C ALA A 146 11.54 -11.60 9.53
N GLU A 147 10.79 -10.49 9.49
CA GLU A 147 10.45 -9.65 10.66
C GLU A 147 9.26 -10.21 11.48
N GLY A 148 8.85 -11.45 11.24
CA GLY A 148 7.76 -12.11 11.94
C GLY A 148 6.36 -11.65 11.53
N LEU A 149 6.22 -11.06 10.34
CA LEU A 149 4.95 -10.62 9.79
C LEU A 149 4.63 -11.43 8.53
N ALA A 150 3.95 -12.56 8.68
CA ALA A 150 3.63 -13.46 7.56
C ALA A 150 2.98 -12.69 6.42
N THR A 151 3.70 -12.52 5.32
CA THR A 151 3.32 -11.68 4.19
C THR A 151 3.55 -12.42 2.88
N TYR A 152 2.61 -12.27 1.96
CA TYR A 152 2.64 -12.90 0.63
C TYR A 152 2.37 -11.86 -0.45
N CYS A 153 3.16 -11.89 -1.52
CA CYS A 153 2.89 -11.13 -2.74
C CYS A 153 2.08 -12.03 -3.68
N ILE A 154 0.85 -11.63 -3.98
CA ILE A 154 -0.13 -12.45 -4.71
C ILE A 154 -0.85 -11.65 -5.78
N GLU A 155 -1.46 -12.37 -6.72
CA GLU A 155 -2.40 -11.79 -7.68
C GLU A 155 -3.84 -11.85 -7.14
N PRO A 156 -4.74 -10.96 -7.59
CA PRO A 156 -6.15 -10.99 -7.19
C PRO A 156 -6.84 -12.33 -7.43
N ARG A 157 -6.44 -13.06 -8.49
CA ARG A 157 -7.01 -14.37 -8.84
C ARG A 157 -6.70 -15.48 -7.82
N GLU A 158 -5.64 -15.33 -7.03
CA GLU A 158 -5.21 -16.31 -6.01
C GLU A 158 -6.05 -16.21 -4.73
N ILE A 159 -6.80 -15.10 -4.56
CA ILE A 159 -7.69 -14.93 -3.42
C ILE A 159 -8.92 -15.83 -3.58
N ARG A 160 -9.21 -16.60 -2.54
CA ARG A 160 -10.47 -17.34 -2.38
C ARG A 160 -11.40 -16.57 -1.47
N PHE A 161 -12.64 -16.39 -1.92
CA PHE A 161 -13.70 -15.71 -1.19
C PHE A 161 -14.61 -16.76 -0.55
N THR A 162 -14.88 -16.60 0.74
CA THR A 162 -15.81 -17.43 1.52
C THR A 162 -16.81 -16.55 2.24
N GLU A 163 -17.80 -17.13 2.87
CA GLU A 163 -18.77 -16.39 3.71
C GLU A 163 -18.11 -15.82 4.99
N GLU A 164 -16.98 -16.36 5.39
CA GLU A 164 -16.26 -15.97 6.61
C GLU A 164 -15.11 -14.99 6.36
N GLY A 165 -14.69 -14.78 5.11
CA GLY A 165 -13.59 -13.88 4.77
C GLY A 165 -12.81 -14.28 3.53
N LEU A 166 -11.58 -13.80 3.45
CA LEU A 166 -10.66 -14.03 2.35
C LEU A 166 -9.59 -15.05 2.76
N LEU A 167 -9.31 -15.96 1.87
CA LEU A 167 -8.29 -16.99 2.08
C LEU A 167 -7.25 -16.96 0.95
N LEU A 168 -6.01 -17.20 1.30
CA LEU A 168 -4.92 -17.53 0.38
C LEU A 168 -4.71 -19.04 0.36
N ALA A 169 -4.81 -19.66 -0.82
CA ALA A 169 -4.46 -21.06 -0.98
C ALA A 169 -2.95 -21.23 -1.07
N THR A 170 -2.38 -22.06 -0.21
CA THR A 170 -0.98 -22.46 -0.22
C THR A 170 -0.86 -23.97 -0.30
N GLU A 171 0.35 -24.48 -0.55
CA GLU A 171 0.62 -25.94 -0.54
C GLU A 171 0.31 -26.59 0.82
N SER A 172 0.46 -25.82 1.91
CA SER A 172 0.22 -26.28 3.28
C SER A 172 -1.23 -26.09 3.74
N GLY A 173 -2.10 -25.53 2.92
CA GLY A 173 -3.51 -25.30 3.23
C GLY A 173 -3.98 -23.86 2.95
N ASN A 174 -5.14 -23.52 3.44
CA ASN A 174 -5.72 -22.20 3.29
C ASN A 174 -5.35 -21.31 4.49
N LEU A 175 -4.79 -20.14 4.20
CA LEU A 175 -4.44 -19.12 5.20
C LEU A 175 -5.46 -17.98 5.16
N PRO A 176 -6.05 -17.56 6.29
CA PRO A 176 -6.90 -16.38 6.31
C PRO A 176 -6.09 -15.12 6.00
N ILE A 177 -6.67 -14.20 5.24
CA ILE A 177 -6.06 -12.89 4.94
C ILE A 177 -6.66 -11.85 5.88
N GLY A 178 -5.82 -11.31 6.77
CA GLY A 178 -6.23 -10.28 7.73
C GLY A 178 -6.12 -8.87 7.18
N LEU A 179 -5.15 -8.63 6.29
CA LEU A 179 -4.93 -7.34 5.64
C LEU A 179 -4.56 -7.52 4.17
N VAL A 180 -5.19 -6.73 3.32
CA VAL A 180 -4.79 -6.51 1.93
C VAL A 180 -3.99 -5.21 1.86
N TYR A 181 -2.70 -5.30 1.50
CA TYR A 181 -1.97 -4.15 0.98
C TYR A 181 -2.24 -4.06 -0.51
N ARG A 182 -3.06 -3.06 -0.90
CA ARG A 182 -3.51 -2.88 -2.28
C ARG A 182 -2.40 -2.24 -3.10
N PHE A 183 -1.73 -3.04 -3.92
CA PHE A 183 -0.69 -2.58 -4.84
C PHE A 183 -1.20 -2.61 -6.28
N TYR A 184 -2.24 -1.84 -6.53
CA TYR A 184 -2.83 -1.56 -7.85
C TYR A 184 -3.63 -0.27 -7.78
N GLU A 185 -3.85 0.38 -8.91
CA GLU A 185 -4.64 1.59 -8.99
C GLU A 185 -6.14 1.29 -9.03
N LEU A 186 -6.94 2.16 -8.40
CA LEU A 186 -8.39 1.96 -8.36
C LEU A 186 -9.06 2.21 -9.72
N PHE A 187 -8.42 2.95 -10.61
CA PHE A 187 -8.94 3.13 -11.97
C PHE A 187 -8.76 1.86 -12.83
N ASP A 188 -7.83 0.97 -12.48
CA ASP A 188 -7.65 -0.34 -13.12
C ASP A 188 -8.64 -1.39 -12.64
N LEU A 189 -9.44 -1.09 -11.64
CA LEU A 189 -10.35 -2.04 -10.99
C LEU A 189 -11.24 -2.83 -11.96
N PRO A 190 -11.76 -2.25 -13.07
CA PRO A 190 -12.53 -3.00 -14.05
C PRO A 190 -11.77 -4.16 -14.72
N ASN A 191 -10.43 -4.06 -14.74
CA ASN A 191 -9.55 -5.06 -15.36
C ASN A 191 -9.05 -6.10 -14.33
N ILE A 192 -9.28 -5.85 -13.04
CA ILE A 192 -8.76 -6.70 -11.97
C ILE A 192 -9.69 -7.89 -11.75
N PRO A 193 -9.21 -9.14 -11.96
CA PRO A 193 -10.00 -10.33 -11.69
C PRO A 193 -10.51 -10.33 -10.25
N LYS A 194 -11.82 -10.59 -10.06
CA LYS A 194 -12.47 -10.57 -8.74
C LYS A 194 -12.43 -9.22 -8.00
N GLY A 195 -12.16 -8.12 -8.71
CA GLY A 195 -12.12 -6.78 -8.11
C GLY A 195 -13.39 -6.43 -7.36
N ASP A 196 -14.57 -6.74 -7.93
CA ASP A 196 -15.88 -6.53 -7.29
C ASP A 196 -16.04 -7.33 -5.99
N LEU A 197 -15.57 -8.57 -5.97
CA LEU A 197 -15.60 -9.42 -4.76
C LEU A 197 -14.68 -8.87 -3.68
N LEU A 198 -13.51 -8.36 -4.06
CA LEU A 198 -12.60 -7.73 -3.12
C LEU A 198 -13.20 -6.46 -2.52
N GLN A 199 -13.80 -5.60 -3.35
CA GLN A 199 -14.54 -4.43 -2.87
C GLN A 199 -15.69 -4.82 -1.94
N TYR A 200 -16.43 -5.88 -2.29
CA TYR A 200 -17.51 -6.39 -1.45
C TYR A 200 -17.00 -6.86 -0.08
N ALA A 201 -15.91 -7.63 -0.04
CA ALA A 201 -15.31 -8.10 1.20
C ALA A 201 -14.83 -6.93 2.08
N ILE A 202 -14.22 -5.91 1.47
CA ILE A 202 -13.83 -4.68 2.14
C ILE A 202 -15.07 -3.94 2.67
N LYS A 203 -16.13 -3.83 1.88
CA LYS A 203 -17.40 -3.20 2.29
C LYS A 203 -18.03 -3.92 3.48
N LYS A 204 -17.94 -5.25 3.52
CA LYS A 204 -18.47 -6.10 4.62
C LYS A 204 -17.58 -6.12 5.84
N ASP A 205 -16.43 -5.46 5.79
CA ASP A 205 -15.43 -5.47 6.86
C ASP A 205 -14.86 -6.86 7.17
N TRP A 206 -14.78 -7.73 6.16
CA TRP A 206 -14.18 -9.07 6.28
C TRP A 206 -12.65 -9.02 6.31
N VAL A 207 -12.07 -7.97 5.76
CA VAL A 207 -10.63 -7.77 5.66
C VAL A 207 -10.30 -6.29 5.85
N SER A 208 -9.15 -5.99 6.45
CA SER A 208 -8.57 -4.65 6.42
C SER A 208 -7.94 -4.38 5.06
N VAL A 209 -7.87 -3.12 4.66
CA VAL A 209 -7.24 -2.69 3.41
C VAL A 209 -6.42 -1.42 3.63
N THR A 210 -5.27 -1.35 3.01
CA THR A 210 -4.46 -0.14 2.91
C THR A 210 -3.66 -0.18 1.59
N PRO A 211 -3.57 0.93 0.84
CA PRO A 211 -4.39 2.14 0.94
C PRO A 211 -5.88 1.85 0.73
N PRO A 212 -6.76 2.72 1.22
CA PRO A 212 -8.21 2.53 1.11
C PRO A 212 -8.73 2.62 -0.32
#